data_8c8fd765db33620c5eed745e76e5a25f
#
_entry.id   8c8fd765db33620c5eed745e76e5a25f
#
_cell.length_a   1.000
_cell.length_b   1.000
_cell.length_c   1.000
_cell.angle_alpha   90.00
_cell.angle_beta   90.00
_cell.angle_gamma   90.00
#
_symmetry.space_group_name_H-M   'P 1'
#
loop_
_entity.id
_entity.type
_entity.pdbx_description
1 polymer ?
#
loop_
_entity_poly.entity_id
_entity_poly.type
_entity_poly.pdbx_seq_one_letter_code
_entity_poly.pdbx_strand_id
1 'polypeptide(L)'
;MSLETSEQPATRPVPPPNPDDTLNIEITPELVAEHGLLPEEYERAKDILGRVPNLTELGIFSVMWSEHCSYKNTRKLLRLFPNEKVDKDALGQVLVKAGEENAGVIDVGDGWGVAFKIESHNHPSAIEPFEGAATGVGGIVRDIFTMGARPVMLTNSLRFGSLDSPHVRRLFRGVVHGISHYGNCLGIPNLGGDVYFDEAYEGNPLVNALCTGI
;
A
#
# COMPACT_ATOMS: atom_id res chain seq x y z
N MET A 1 8.98 46.10 15.07
CA MET A 1 8.40 44.90 14.37
C MET A 1 8.75 43.71 15.19
N SER A 2 7.82 43.32 16.10
CA SER A 2 8.01 42.32 17.13
C SER A 2 7.76 40.95 16.52
N LEU A 3 8.72 40.03 16.66
CA LEU A 3 8.59 38.63 16.27
C LEU A 3 7.69 37.91 17.31
N GLU A 4 6.50 37.55 16.90
CA GLU A 4 5.62 36.69 17.68
C GLU A 4 6.24 35.29 17.76
N THR A 5 6.57 34.89 18.98
CA THR A 5 6.96 33.50 19.32
C THR A 5 5.74 32.62 19.19
N SER A 6 5.77 31.68 18.23
CA SER A 6 4.76 30.63 18.12
C SER A 6 4.84 29.73 19.34
N GLU A 7 3.85 29.80 20.20
CA GLU A 7 3.65 28.81 21.28
C GLU A 7 3.42 27.43 20.66
N GLN A 8 4.25 26.46 21.02
CA GLN A 8 4.00 25.08 20.72
C GLN A 8 2.74 24.61 21.44
N PRO A 9 1.84 23.86 20.78
CA PRO A 9 0.64 23.36 21.46
C PRO A 9 1.04 22.46 22.63
N ALA A 10 0.51 22.77 23.81
CA ALA A 10 0.72 22.00 25.02
C ALA A 10 0.34 20.52 24.77
N THR A 11 1.32 19.64 24.92
CA THR A 11 1.09 18.19 24.86
C THR A 11 0.11 17.79 25.97
N ARG A 12 -1.04 17.25 25.59
CA ARG A 12 -1.98 16.69 26.57
C ARG A 12 -1.27 15.55 27.32
N PRO A 13 -1.38 15.50 28.65
CA PRO A 13 -0.83 14.39 29.40
C PRO A 13 -1.48 13.08 28.91
N VAL A 14 -0.62 12.14 28.50
CA VAL A 14 -1.07 10.80 28.11
C VAL A 14 -1.60 10.11 29.36
N PRO A 15 -2.82 9.58 29.36
CA PRO A 15 -3.37 8.86 30.53
C PRO A 15 -2.47 7.66 30.84
N PRO A 16 -2.30 7.29 32.12
CA PRO A 16 -1.56 6.09 32.49
C PRO A 16 -2.17 4.86 31.82
N PRO A 17 -1.38 3.82 31.54
CA PRO A 17 -1.90 2.58 30.97
C PRO A 17 -3.02 2.02 31.84
N ASN A 18 -4.07 1.51 31.20
CA ASN A 18 -5.18 0.89 31.90
C ASN A 18 -4.67 -0.31 32.73
N PRO A 19 -4.88 -0.36 34.05
CA PRO A 19 -4.43 -1.48 34.87
C PRO A 19 -5.09 -2.82 34.52
N ASP A 20 -6.18 -2.82 33.77
CA ASP A 20 -6.83 -4.03 33.23
C ASP A 20 -6.25 -4.49 31.88
N ASP A 21 -5.17 -3.86 31.41
CA ASP A 21 -4.49 -4.26 30.18
C ASP A 21 -3.77 -5.61 30.42
N THR A 22 -4.44 -6.71 30.09
CA THR A 22 -3.93 -8.09 30.18
C THR A 22 -2.70 -8.33 29.29
N LEU A 23 -2.24 -7.32 28.58
CA LEU A 23 -1.06 -7.26 27.72
C LEU A 23 0.12 -6.53 28.40
N ASN A 24 0.28 -6.65 29.71
CA ASN A 24 1.43 -6.10 30.44
C ASN A 24 2.68 -6.95 30.11
N ILE A 25 3.02 -7.01 28.81
CA ILE A 25 4.21 -7.69 28.30
C ILE A 25 5.35 -6.68 28.36
N GLU A 26 6.47 -7.11 28.93
CA GLU A 26 7.70 -6.32 28.95
C GLU A 26 8.20 -6.15 27.50
N ILE A 27 8.42 -4.92 27.09
CA ILE A 27 8.93 -4.63 25.74
C ILE A 27 10.46 -4.79 25.75
N THR A 28 10.88 -5.95 25.28
CA THR A 28 12.31 -6.28 25.17
C THR A 28 12.88 -5.86 23.81
N PRO A 29 14.20 -5.70 23.67
CA PRO A 29 14.83 -5.41 22.37
C PRO A 29 14.52 -6.45 21.30
N GLU A 30 14.38 -7.72 21.68
CA GLU A 30 14.02 -8.81 20.79
C GLU A 30 12.60 -8.61 20.24
N LEU A 31 11.66 -8.27 21.11
CA LEU A 31 10.27 -8.00 20.73
C LEU A 31 10.16 -6.78 19.80
N VAL A 32 10.98 -5.75 20.05
CA VAL A 32 11.08 -4.58 19.15
C VAL A 32 11.57 -4.99 17.77
N ALA A 33 12.59 -5.84 17.70
CA ALA A 33 13.13 -6.35 16.44
C ALA A 33 12.12 -7.25 15.70
N GLU A 34 11.38 -8.12 16.41
CA GLU A 34 10.29 -8.93 15.85
C GLU A 34 9.18 -8.06 15.22
N HIS A 35 8.93 -6.89 15.79
CA HIS A 35 8.02 -5.90 15.24
C HIS A 35 8.62 -5.09 14.07
N GLY A 36 9.85 -5.38 13.66
CA GLY A 36 10.49 -4.72 12.52
C GLY A 36 10.88 -3.25 12.75
N LEU A 37 10.92 -2.79 13.99
CA LEU A 37 11.40 -1.47 14.37
C LEU A 37 12.91 -1.48 14.56
N LEU A 38 13.58 -0.46 14.03
CA LEU A 38 14.98 -0.20 14.32
C LEU A 38 15.14 0.36 15.74
N PRO A 39 16.28 0.15 16.41
CA PRO A 39 16.52 0.70 17.74
C PRO A 39 16.28 2.21 17.83
N GLU A 40 16.68 2.98 16.82
CA GLU A 40 16.49 4.43 16.77
C GLU A 40 14.99 4.81 16.60
N GLU A 41 14.23 3.99 15.89
CA GLU A 41 12.78 4.16 15.75
C GLU A 41 12.08 3.90 17.10
N TYR A 42 12.52 2.89 17.82
CA TYR A 42 11.99 2.60 19.14
C TYR A 42 12.29 3.73 20.17
N GLU A 43 13.52 4.25 20.19
CA GLU A 43 13.85 5.42 21.02
C GLU A 43 12.97 6.61 20.68
N ARG A 44 12.78 6.88 19.39
CA ARG A 44 11.88 7.95 18.93
C ARG A 44 10.42 7.72 19.36
N ALA A 45 9.94 6.48 19.36
CA ALA A 45 8.60 6.16 19.85
C ALA A 45 8.46 6.48 21.35
N LYS A 46 9.48 6.15 22.16
CA LYS A 46 9.53 6.53 23.58
C LYS A 46 9.54 8.04 23.79
N ASP A 47 10.31 8.77 23.00
CA ASP A 47 10.34 10.23 23.06
C ASP A 47 8.98 10.85 22.75
N ILE A 48 8.30 10.35 21.73
CA ILE A 48 6.95 10.83 21.34
C ILE A 48 5.92 10.56 22.45
N LEU A 49 5.98 9.37 23.08
CA LEU A 49 5.04 8.99 24.13
C LEU A 49 5.41 9.55 25.51
N GLY A 50 6.67 9.93 25.73
CA GLY A 50 7.22 10.28 27.04
C GLY A 50 7.33 9.08 28.00
N ARG A 51 7.21 7.85 27.49
CA ARG A 51 7.26 6.58 28.22
C ARG A 51 7.52 5.39 27.30
N VAL A 52 7.77 4.23 27.88
CA VAL A 52 7.82 2.97 27.13
C VAL A 52 6.44 2.67 26.52
N PRO A 53 6.35 2.34 25.24
CA PRO A 53 5.09 1.91 24.61
C PRO A 53 4.62 0.58 25.20
N ASN A 54 3.32 0.36 25.27
CA ASN A 54 2.78 -0.98 25.48
C ASN A 54 2.81 -1.80 24.16
N LEU A 55 2.45 -3.09 24.21
CA LEU A 55 2.52 -3.97 23.03
C LEU A 55 1.64 -3.47 21.88
N THR A 56 0.44 -2.98 22.18
CA THR A 56 -0.46 -2.43 21.16
C THR A 56 0.13 -1.19 20.49
N GLU A 57 0.69 -0.29 21.28
CA GLU A 57 1.35 0.92 20.75
C GLU A 57 2.60 0.57 19.95
N LEU A 58 3.39 -0.42 20.41
CA LEU A 58 4.52 -0.93 19.65
C LEU A 58 4.07 -1.45 18.28
N GLY A 59 2.98 -2.22 18.25
CA GLY A 59 2.37 -2.72 17.01
C GLY A 59 1.89 -1.59 16.09
N ILE A 60 1.31 -0.53 16.63
CA ILE A 60 0.89 0.65 15.86
C ILE A 60 2.11 1.35 15.24
N PHE A 61 3.16 1.62 16.02
CA PHE A 61 4.38 2.21 15.48
C PHE A 61 5.03 1.31 14.43
N SER A 62 5.07 -0.01 14.65
CA SER A 62 5.56 -0.99 13.69
C SER A 62 4.85 -0.88 12.34
N VAL A 63 3.53 -0.87 12.33
CA VAL A 63 2.74 -0.76 11.10
C VAL A 63 2.90 0.60 10.45
N MET A 64 2.74 1.69 11.20
CA MET A 64 2.79 3.06 10.68
C MET A 64 4.17 3.43 10.13
N TRP A 65 5.24 2.90 10.70
CA TRP A 65 6.62 3.13 10.26
C TRP A 65 7.19 2.00 9.40
N SER A 66 6.35 1.04 9.02
CA SER A 66 6.73 0.03 8.02
C SER A 66 6.97 0.66 6.65
N GLU A 67 7.71 -0.02 5.80
CA GLU A 67 7.91 0.40 4.41
C GLU A 67 6.58 0.58 3.67
N HIS A 68 5.61 -0.29 3.97
CA HIS A 68 4.28 -0.25 3.33
C HIS A 68 3.53 1.06 3.59
N CYS A 69 3.54 1.55 4.83
CA CYS A 69 2.80 2.78 5.19
C CYS A 69 3.63 4.06 5.02
N SER A 70 4.92 4.01 5.33
CA SER A 70 5.78 5.21 5.39
C SER A 70 6.64 5.44 4.16
N TYR A 71 6.82 4.40 3.32
CA TYR A 71 7.77 4.43 2.19
C TYR A 71 9.18 4.85 2.61
N LYS A 72 9.58 4.51 3.85
CA LYS A 72 10.82 5.04 4.46
C LYS A 72 12.08 4.77 3.64
N ASN A 73 12.14 3.66 2.93
CA ASN A 73 13.26 3.29 2.07
C ASN A 73 13.03 3.68 0.60
N THR A 74 11.83 3.42 0.06
CA THR A 74 11.51 3.62 -1.36
C THR A 74 11.17 5.05 -1.71
N ARG A 75 10.85 5.91 -0.74
CA ARG A 75 10.54 7.34 -1.00
C ARG A 75 11.61 8.06 -1.81
N LYS A 76 12.89 7.70 -1.64
CA LYS A 76 13.99 8.27 -2.41
C LYS A 76 13.95 7.82 -3.87
N LEU A 77 13.52 6.58 -4.13
CA LEU A 77 13.38 6.01 -5.47
C LEU A 77 12.16 6.58 -6.19
N LEU A 78 11.05 6.79 -5.48
CA LEU A 78 9.85 7.41 -6.03
C LEU A 78 10.11 8.83 -6.57
N ARG A 79 11.07 9.55 -5.98
CA ARG A 79 11.48 10.87 -6.47
C ARG A 79 12.25 10.83 -7.80
N LEU A 80 12.71 9.65 -8.24
CA LEU A 80 13.40 9.49 -9.52
C LEU A 80 12.43 9.38 -10.70
N PHE A 81 11.13 9.14 -10.44
CA PHE A 81 10.14 9.17 -11.51
C PHE A 81 10.05 10.57 -12.10
N PRO A 82 10.03 10.69 -13.44
CA PRO A 82 9.87 11.96 -14.10
C PRO A 82 8.48 12.54 -13.77
N ASN A 83 8.49 13.61 -12.99
CA ASN A 83 7.27 14.34 -12.60
C ASN A 83 7.12 15.66 -13.35
N GLU A 84 7.99 15.92 -14.33
CA GLU A 84 8.00 17.14 -15.10
C GLU A 84 7.32 16.92 -16.47
N LYS A 85 6.67 17.98 -16.93
CA LYS A 85 6.11 18.03 -18.27
C LYS A 85 7.25 17.95 -19.29
N VAL A 86 7.27 16.92 -20.09
CA VAL A 86 8.31 16.73 -21.11
C VAL A 86 8.17 17.72 -22.26
N ASP A 87 6.92 18.09 -22.59
CA ASP A 87 6.58 19.09 -23.61
C ASP A 87 5.21 19.71 -23.25
N LYS A 88 5.08 21.04 -23.40
CA LYS A 88 3.83 21.72 -23.07
C LYS A 88 2.69 21.41 -24.05
N ASP A 89 3.03 21.01 -25.25
CA ASP A 89 2.08 20.73 -26.33
C ASP A 89 1.90 19.23 -26.61
N ALA A 90 2.64 18.36 -25.88
CA ALA A 90 2.51 16.91 -26.03
C ALA A 90 1.31 16.37 -25.22
N LEU A 91 0.62 15.38 -25.79
CA LEU A 91 -0.30 14.52 -25.06
C LEU A 91 0.43 13.82 -23.89
N GLY A 92 -0.28 13.52 -22.82
CA GLY A 92 0.29 12.82 -21.67
C GLY A 92 0.91 13.75 -20.64
N GLN A 93 0.49 15.02 -20.57
CA GLN A 93 0.90 15.90 -19.49
C GLN A 93 0.46 15.33 -18.14
N VAL A 94 1.39 15.29 -17.18
CA VAL A 94 1.08 14.86 -15.81
C VAL A 94 0.24 15.92 -15.13
N LEU A 95 -1.01 15.58 -14.80
CA LEU A 95 -1.94 16.42 -14.05
C LEU A 95 -1.80 16.19 -12.55
N VAL A 96 -1.59 14.94 -12.13
CA VAL A 96 -1.34 14.54 -10.74
C VAL A 96 -0.08 13.68 -10.69
N LYS A 97 0.89 14.10 -9.90
CA LYS A 97 2.21 13.46 -9.79
C LYS A 97 2.16 12.18 -8.94
N ALA A 98 3.15 11.33 -9.15
CA ALA A 98 3.33 10.15 -8.31
C ALA A 98 3.52 10.52 -6.83
N GLY A 99 2.66 9.97 -5.95
CA GLY A 99 2.68 10.19 -4.50
C GLY A 99 2.06 11.52 -4.03
N GLU A 100 1.45 12.29 -4.93
CA GLU A 100 0.69 13.51 -4.58
C GLU A 100 -0.72 13.15 -4.12
N GLU A 101 -1.35 12.21 -4.83
CA GLU A 101 -2.70 11.72 -4.55
C GLU A 101 -2.75 10.18 -4.61
N ASN A 102 -3.95 9.61 -4.49
CA ASN A 102 -4.14 8.16 -4.50
C ASN A 102 -3.81 7.49 -5.84
N ALA A 103 -3.90 8.20 -6.94
CA ALA A 103 -3.56 7.72 -8.28
C ALA A 103 -2.88 8.82 -9.10
N GLY A 104 -2.10 8.43 -10.11
CA GLY A 104 -1.59 9.37 -11.11
C GLY A 104 -2.67 9.72 -12.13
N VAL A 105 -2.62 10.94 -12.65
CA VAL A 105 -3.51 11.41 -13.72
C VAL A 105 -2.70 12.05 -14.82
N ILE A 106 -2.98 11.66 -16.06
CA ILE A 106 -2.40 12.27 -17.27
C ILE A 106 -3.48 12.86 -18.16
N ASP A 107 -3.17 13.95 -18.82
CA ASP A 107 -4.00 14.56 -19.85
C ASP A 107 -3.85 13.76 -21.15
N VAL A 108 -4.96 13.34 -21.74
CA VAL A 108 -4.97 12.63 -23.03
C VAL A 108 -5.57 13.46 -24.15
N GLY A 109 -5.82 14.74 -23.93
CA GLY A 109 -6.41 15.68 -24.88
C GLY A 109 -7.93 15.79 -24.77
N ASP A 110 -8.48 16.74 -25.50
CA ASP A 110 -9.93 16.99 -25.60
C ASP A 110 -10.66 17.18 -24.26
N GLY A 111 -9.92 17.59 -23.21
CA GLY A 111 -10.45 17.77 -21.86
C GLY A 111 -10.61 16.48 -21.06
N TRP A 112 -10.01 15.38 -21.53
CA TRP A 112 -10.03 14.09 -20.84
C TRP A 112 -8.74 13.84 -20.04
N GLY A 113 -8.91 13.37 -18.82
CA GLY A 113 -7.83 12.87 -17.97
C GLY A 113 -7.95 11.37 -17.77
N VAL A 114 -6.82 10.66 -17.81
CA VAL A 114 -6.74 9.24 -17.48
C VAL A 114 -6.11 9.07 -16.13
N ALA A 115 -6.87 8.57 -15.17
CA ALA A 115 -6.38 8.18 -13.86
C ALA A 115 -5.95 6.70 -13.90
N PHE A 116 -4.79 6.38 -13.29
CA PHE A 116 -4.33 5.00 -13.22
C PHE A 116 -3.47 4.76 -11.97
N LYS A 117 -3.54 3.56 -11.46
CA LYS A 117 -2.70 3.09 -10.37
C LYS A 117 -2.48 1.58 -10.48
N ILE A 118 -1.30 1.14 -10.07
CA ILE A 118 -0.94 -0.26 -9.86
C ILE A 118 -0.55 -0.45 -8.40
N GLU A 119 -0.99 -1.55 -7.84
CA GLU A 119 -0.66 -1.95 -6.46
C GLU A 119 -0.49 -3.46 -6.38
N SER A 120 0.29 -3.92 -5.41
CA SER A 120 0.49 -5.34 -5.13
C SER A 120 -0.27 -5.74 -3.85
N HIS A 121 -0.91 -6.92 -3.89
CA HIS A 121 -1.60 -7.51 -2.74
C HIS A 121 -1.11 -8.94 -2.50
N ASN A 122 0.19 -9.08 -2.18
CA ASN A 122 0.93 -10.34 -2.20
C ASN A 122 0.66 -11.20 -0.95
N HIS A 123 1.02 -10.71 0.24
CA HIS A 123 0.91 -11.46 1.49
C HIS A 123 -0.52 -11.92 1.81
N PRO A 124 -1.55 -11.08 1.69
CA PRO A 124 -2.93 -11.54 1.88
C PRO A 124 -3.30 -12.66 0.91
N SER A 125 -2.85 -12.56 -0.35
CA SER A 125 -3.12 -13.58 -1.37
C SER A 125 -2.33 -14.88 -1.15
N ALA A 126 -1.18 -14.83 -0.47
CA ALA A 126 -0.43 -16.03 -0.09
C ALA A 126 -1.15 -16.85 0.98
N ILE A 127 -1.97 -16.21 1.81
CA ILE A 127 -2.70 -16.84 2.92
C ILE A 127 -4.11 -17.22 2.47
N GLU A 128 -4.90 -16.23 2.03
CA GLU A 128 -6.27 -16.39 1.52
C GLU A 128 -6.37 -15.83 0.10
N PRO A 129 -6.05 -16.65 -0.90
CA PRO A 129 -5.82 -16.17 -2.26
C PRO A 129 -7.06 -15.56 -2.93
N PHE A 130 -8.26 -16.04 -2.61
CA PHE A 130 -9.50 -15.48 -3.15
C PHE A 130 -9.77 -14.10 -2.56
N GLU A 131 -9.84 -13.99 -1.24
CA GLU A 131 -10.13 -12.75 -0.53
C GLU A 131 -9.00 -11.73 -0.72
N GLY A 132 -7.75 -12.20 -0.68
CA GLY A 132 -6.58 -11.36 -0.89
C GLY A 132 -6.57 -10.70 -2.25
N ALA A 133 -6.79 -11.47 -3.32
CA ALA A 133 -6.82 -10.93 -4.67
C ALA A 133 -8.07 -10.09 -4.95
N ALA A 134 -9.24 -10.48 -4.42
CA ALA A 134 -10.46 -9.68 -4.51
C ALA A 134 -10.27 -8.31 -3.84
N THR A 135 -9.68 -8.28 -2.65
CA THR A 135 -9.36 -7.03 -1.94
C THR A 135 -8.35 -6.18 -2.71
N GLY A 136 -7.36 -6.80 -3.35
CA GLY A 136 -6.39 -6.11 -4.21
C GLY A 136 -7.08 -5.37 -5.37
N VAL A 137 -8.03 -6.02 -6.04
CA VAL A 137 -8.84 -5.37 -7.08
C VAL A 137 -9.71 -4.27 -6.48
N GLY A 138 -10.35 -4.52 -5.34
CA GLY A 138 -11.20 -3.54 -4.67
C GLY A 138 -10.44 -2.29 -4.26
N GLY A 139 -9.25 -2.44 -3.71
CA GLY A 139 -8.37 -1.34 -3.32
C GLY A 139 -7.98 -0.46 -4.50
N ILE A 140 -7.52 -1.09 -5.59
CA ILE A 140 -7.07 -0.33 -6.77
C ILE A 140 -8.22 0.40 -7.49
N VAL A 141 -9.39 -0.20 -7.53
CA VAL A 141 -10.60 0.43 -8.09
C VAL A 141 -11.05 1.61 -7.23
N ARG A 142 -10.98 1.46 -5.90
CA ARG A 142 -11.33 2.53 -4.96
C ARG A 142 -10.44 3.75 -5.13
N ASP A 143 -9.14 3.57 -5.35
CA ASP A 143 -8.22 4.67 -5.58
C ASP A 143 -8.59 5.49 -6.83
N ILE A 144 -9.04 4.82 -7.88
CA ILE A 144 -9.52 5.51 -9.09
C ILE A 144 -10.81 6.31 -8.81
N PHE A 145 -11.75 5.74 -8.04
CA PHE A 145 -12.96 6.47 -7.63
C PHE A 145 -12.64 7.69 -6.77
N THR A 146 -11.64 7.62 -5.89
CA THR A 146 -11.24 8.77 -5.04
C THR A 146 -10.69 9.94 -5.84
N MET A 147 -10.19 9.67 -7.07
CA MET A 147 -9.77 10.71 -8.02
C MET A 147 -10.93 11.35 -8.79
N GLY A 148 -12.17 10.93 -8.53
CA GLY A 148 -13.35 11.36 -9.29
C GLY A 148 -13.47 10.71 -10.66
N ALA A 149 -12.59 9.76 -10.99
CA ALA A 149 -12.58 9.06 -12.26
C ALA A 149 -13.46 7.80 -12.21
N ARG A 150 -14.07 7.46 -13.34
CA ARG A 150 -14.83 6.23 -13.50
C ARG A 150 -13.89 5.09 -13.94
N PRO A 151 -13.72 4.02 -13.16
CA PRO A 151 -12.96 2.85 -13.57
C PRO A 151 -13.51 2.22 -14.85
N VAL A 152 -12.64 1.97 -15.83
CA VAL A 152 -13.05 1.45 -17.15
C VAL A 152 -12.36 0.14 -17.51
N MET A 153 -11.20 -0.15 -16.92
CA MET A 153 -10.49 -1.40 -17.16
C MET A 153 -9.59 -1.80 -16.01
N LEU A 154 -9.34 -3.11 -15.92
CA LEU A 154 -8.37 -3.75 -15.05
C LEU A 154 -7.31 -4.46 -15.90
N THR A 155 -6.10 -4.54 -15.38
CA THR A 155 -5.05 -5.47 -15.85
C THR A 155 -4.32 -6.03 -14.65
N ASN A 156 -3.69 -7.19 -14.82
CA ASN A 156 -2.96 -7.86 -13.73
C ASN A 156 -1.58 -8.30 -14.20
N SER A 157 -0.63 -8.28 -13.27
CA SER A 157 0.69 -8.87 -13.46
C SER A 157 0.92 -9.84 -12.31
N LEU A 158 0.91 -11.14 -12.63
CA LEU A 158 0.88 -12.22 -11.65
C LEU A 158 2.14 -13.06 -11.71
N ARG A 159 2.67 -13.41 -10.56
CA ARG A 159 3.85 -14.27 -10.42
C ARG A 159 3.57 -15.36 -9.41
N PHE A 160 3.87 -16.60 -9.76
CA PHE A 160 3.68 -17.78 -8.92
C PHE A 160 4.86 -18.72 -9.03
N GLY A 161 5.01 -19.63 -8.07
CA GLY A 161 5.92 -20.77 -8.16
C GLY A 161 5.50 -21.79 -9.21
N SER A 162 6.14 -22.97 -9.19
CA SER A 162 5.82 -24.03 -10.15
C SER A 162 4.39 -24.57 -9.96
N LEU A 163 3.67 -24.74 -11.06
CA LEU A 163 2.36 -25.39 -11.07
C LEU A 163 2.41 -26.90 -10.73
N ASP A 164 3.60 -27.50 -10.63
CA ASP A 164 3.75 -28.88 -10.12
C ASP A 164 3.41 -28.96 -8.64
N SER A 165 3.57 -27.87 -7.89
CA SER A 165 3.18 -27.73 -6.50
C SER A 165 1.65 -27.66 -6.33
N PRO A 166 1.02 -28.55 -5.54
CA PRO A 166 -0.40 -28.44 -5.21
C PRO A 166 -0.75 -27.13 -4.49
N HIS A 167 0.17 -26.62 -3.69
CA HIS A 167 0.03 -25.34 -2.98
C HIS A 167 -0.08 -24.18 -3.98
N VAL A 168 0.85 -24.09 -4.93
CA VAL A 168 0.84 -23.05 -5.96
C VAL A 168 -0.43 -23.12 -6.82
N ARG A 169 -0.89 -24.32 -7.18
CA ARG A 169 -2.17 -24.47 -7.89
C ARG A 169 -3.37 -23.94 -7.11
N ARG A 170 -3.38 -24.13 -5.77
CA ARG A 170 -4.40 -23.55 -4.89
C ARG A 170 -4.34 -22.02 -4.94
N LEU A 171 -3.13 -21.44 -4.76
CA LEU A 171 -2.93 -20.00 -4.80
C LEU A 171 -3.37 -19.42 -6.15
N PHE A 172 -2.88 -19.96 -7.25
CA PHE A 172 -3.21 -19.49 -8.60
C PHE A 172 -4.72 -19.50 -8.87
N ARG A 173 -5.39 -20.64 -8.57
CA ARG A 173 -6.84 -20.76 -8.74
C ARG A 173 -7.60 -19.73 -7.91
N GLY A 174 -7.24 -19.57 -6.64
CA GLY A 174 -7.89 -18.63 -5.73
C GLY A 174 -7.72 -17.19 -6.17
N VAL A 175 -6.50 -16.80 -6.55
CA VAL A 175 -6.19 -15.44 -7.03
C VAL A 175 -7.00 -15.11 -8.29
N VAL A 176 -6.96 -15.98 -9.30
CA VAL A 176 -7.71 -15.76 -10.55
C VAL A 176 -9.22 -15.67 -10.27
N HIS A 177 -9.74 -16.51 -9.38
CA HIS A 177 -11.16 -16.47 -9.00
C HIS A 177 -11.51 -15.18 -8.24
N GLY A 178 -10.67 -14.70 -7.31
CA GLY A 178 -10.88 -13.47 -6.58
C GLY A 178 -10.91 -12.23 -7.49
N ILE A 179 -9.95 -12.14 -8.42
CA ILE A 179 -9.89 -11.09 -9.43
C ILE A 179 -11.17 -11.08 -10.29
N SER A 180 -11.53 -12.25 -10.80
CA SER A 180 -12.72 -12.43 -11.63
C SER A 180 -14.00 -12.06 -10.89
N HIS A 181 -14.15 -12.52 -9.65
CA HIS A 181 -15.33 -12.25 -8.84
C HIS A 181 -15.54 -10.76 -8.63
N TYR A 182 -14.52 -10.05 -8.17
CA TYR A 182 -14.64 -8.62 -7.87
C TYR A 182 -14.86 -7.78 -9.12
N GLY A 183 -14.13 -8.06 -10.19
CA GLY A 183 -14.31 -7.39 -11.49
C GLY A 183 -15.73 -7.58 -12.05
N ASN A 184 -16.27 -8.79 -11.94
CA ASN A 184 -17.65 -9.08 -12.38
C ASN A 184 -18.71 -8.35 -11.54
N CYS A 185 -18.52 -8.25 -10.22
CA CYS A 185 -19.44 -7.51 -9.35
C CYS A 185 -19.51 -6.02 -9.69
N LEU A 186 -18.41 -5.43 -10.13
CA LEU A 186 -18.33 -4.03 -10.54
C LEU A 186 -18.66 -3.81 -12.03
N GLY A 187 -18.66 -4.86 -12.83
CA GLY A 187 -18.81 -4.77 -14.28
C GLY A 187 -17.64 -4.10 -14.98
N ILE A 188 -16.43 -4.17 -14.39
CA ILE A 188 -15.20 -3.62 -14.97
C ILE A 188 -14.46 -4.77 -15.67
N PRO A 189 -14.18 -4.68 -16.98
CA PRO A 189 -13.49 -5.73 -17.70
C PRO A 189 -12.01 -5.81 -17.29
N ASN A 190 -11.51 -7.04 -17.11
CA ASN A 190 -10.10 -7.33 -17.06
C ASN A 190 -9.60 -7.57 -18.49
N LEU A 191 -8.85 -6.63 -19.04
CA LEU A 191 -8.46 -6.65 -20.46
C LEU A 191 -7.18 -7.43 -20.72
N GLY A 192 -6.44 -7.81 -19.69
CA GLY A 192 -5.20 -8.55 -19.90
C GLY A 192 -4.20 -8.42 -18.76
N GLY A 193 -2.95 -8.59 -19.12
CA GLY A 193 -1.82 -8.62 -18.21
C GLY A 193 -0.86 -9.73 -18.56
N ASP A 194 -0.10 -10.18 -17.59
CA ASP A 194 0.82 -11.28 -17.74
C ASP A 194 0.82 -12.23 -16.52
N VAL A 195 1.19 -13.46 -16.78
CA VAL A 195 1.37 -14.48 -15.73
C VAL A 195 2.70 -15.16 -15.97
N TYR A 196 3.52 -15.23 -14.92
CA TYR A 196 4.80 -15.95 -14.94
C TYR A 196 4.89 -16.94 -13.79
N PHE A 197 5.61 -18.04 -14.04
CA PHE A 197 5.89 -19.08 -13.08
C PHE A 197 7.40 -19.22 -12.91
N ASP A 198 7.89 -19.03 -11.69
CA ASP A 198 9.30 -19.14 -11.34
C ASP A 198 9.43 -19.60 -9.88
N GLU A 199 10.40 -20.44 -9.59
CA GLU A 199 10.63 -21.00 -8.25
C GLU A 199 10.84 -19.92 -7.18
N ALA A 200 11.33 -18.73 -7.54
CA ALA A 200 11.49 -17.61 -6.63
C ALA A 200 10.17 -17.16 -5.98
N TYR A 201 9.04 -17.47 -6.59
CA TYR A 201 7.71 -17.09 -6.10
C TYR A 201 6.94 -18.24 -5.42
N GLU A 202 7.61 -19.37 -5.11
CA GLU A 202 6.96 -20.58 -4.55
C GLU A 202 6.21 -20.28 -3.24
N GLY A 203 6.81 -19.52 -2.34
CA GLY A 203 6.24 -19.20 -1.02
C GLY A 203 5.52 -17.86 -0.94
N ASN A 204 5.72 -16.97 -1.91
CA ASN A 204 5.17 -15.62 -1.89
C ASN A 204 4.85 -15.13 -3.31
N PRO A 205 3.64 -15.35 -3.79
CA PRO A 205 3.22 -14.92 -5.11
C PRO A 205 3.19 -13.39 -5.22
N LEU A 206 3.39 -12.85 -6.40
CA LEU A 206 3.08 -11.47 -6.69
C LEU A 206 1.70 -11.36 -7.33
N VAL A 207 0.86 -10.56 -6.72
CA VAL A 207 -0.51 -10.31 -7.18
C VAL A 207 -0.66 -8.81 -7.39
N ASN A 208 -0.33 -8.35 -8.59
CA ASN A 208 -0.43 -6.94 -8.94
C ASN A 208 -1.74 -6.68 -9.70
N ALA A 209 -2.45 -5.64 -9.29
CA ALA A 209 -3.64 -5.17 -9.96
C ALA A 209 -3.43 -3.71 -10.39
N LEU A 210 -3.76 -3.41 -11.64
CA LEU A 210 -3.82 -2.05 -12.17
C LEU A 210 -5.25 -1.74 -12.55
N CYS A 211 -5.71 -0.55 -12.19
CA CYS A 211 -6.97 0.00 -12.65
C CYS A 211 -6.72 1.31 -13.39
N THR A 212 -7.46 1.49 -14.48
CA THR A 212 -7.51 2.75 -15.22
C THR A 212 -8.93 3.28 -15.23
N GLY A 213 -9.06 4.60 -15.09
CA GLY A 213 -10.34 5.32 -15.13
C GLY A 213 -10.25 6.61 -15.93
N ILE A 214 -11.39 7.15 -16.26
CA ILE A 214 -11.58 8.38 -17.04
C ILE A 214 -12.50 9.32 -16.28
#